data_c797d9673aad7095d40ecdd6e6f05c7e
#
_entry.id   c797d9673aad7095d40ecdd6e6f05c7e
#
_cell.length_a   1.000
_cell.length_b   1.000
_cell.length_c   1.000
_cell.angle_alpha   90.00
_cell.angle_beta   90.00
_cell.angle_gamma   90.00
#
_symmetry.space_group_name_H-M   'P 1'
#
loop_
_entity.id
_entity.type
_entity.pdbx_description
1 polymer ?
#
loop_
_entity_poly.entity_id
_entity_poly.type
_entity_poly.pdbx_seq_one_letter_code
_entity_poly.pdbx_strand_id
1 'polypeptide(L)'
;MKKQKNAFTLIELLVVISIFGILMGLVISQLGGVLGTSEKTKMQSIMRTWVIKLKQYKSHYGYYPPFLYESDEGVATMLNDPEDNQNKFLFSLKGKEKSGTGWSEGNSFEDENRDLKEFHSFSDDEFDADGNLIAYQSIGVLLDHDGDGAILIDNSLVDEISSSLSLEYDTTQMEKLESLRDNFSLINEDVAIFILSDESTNLSNLFSWNVEKYLLSD
;
A
#
# COMPACT_ATOMS: atom_id res chain seq x y z
N MET A 1 -17.67 -67.29 11.61
CA MET A 1 -17.67 -66.47 10.41
C MET A 1 -16.27 -65.80 10.27
N LYS A 2 -15.47 -66.19 9.25
CA LYS A 2 -14.18 -65.55 8.98
C LYS A 2 -14.44 -64.20 8.22
N LYS A 3 -14.11 -63.10 8.84
CA LYS A 3 -14.07 -61.81 8.15
C LYS A 3 -12.99 -61.85 7.05
N GLN A 4 -13.40 -61.78 5.77
CA GLN A 4 -12.47 -61.56 4.66
C GLN A 4 -11.84 -60.17 4.85
N LYS A 5 -10.54 -60.09 4.95
CA LYS A 5 -9.79 -58.84 4.90
C LYS A 5 -9.56 -58.52 3.42
N ASN A 6 -10.24 -57.50 2.90
CA ASN A 6 -9.94 -56.98 1.58
C ASN A 6 -8.54 -56.38 1.62
N ALA A 7 -7.61 -56.94 0.89
CA ALA A 7 -6.27 -56.38 0.70
C ALA A 7 -6.32 -55.47 -0.52
N PHE A 8 -5.77 -54.26 -0.38
CA PHE A 8 -5.65 -53.32 -1.47
C PHE A 8 -4.67 -53.86 -2.53
N THR A 9 -5.04 -53.76 -3.78
CA THR A 9 -4.18 -54.16 -4.89
C THR A 9 -3.14 -53.07 -5.18
N LEU A 10 -1.97 -53.47 -5.66
CA LEU A 10 -0.87 -52.54 -6.01
C LEU A 10 -1.31 -51.56 -7.12
N ILE A 11 -2.20 -52.01 -8.03
CA ILE A 11 -2.75 -51.17 -9.09
C ILE A 11 -3.72 -50.11 -8.57
N GLU A 12 -4.56 -50.41 -7.57
CA GLU A 12 -5.43 -49.43 -6.94
C GLU A 12 -4.63 -48.30 -6.27
N LEU A 13 -3.54 -48.65 -5.59
CA LEU A 13 -2.65 -47.63 -5.00
C LEU A 13 -1.99 -46.75 -6.08
N LEU A 14 -1.51 -47.38 -7.16
CA LEU A 14 -0.86 -46.68 -8.25
C LEU A 14 -1.81 -45.67 -8.94
N VAL A 15 -3.06 -46.07 -9.19
CA VAL A 15 -4.07 -45.17 -9.77
C VAL A 15 -4.36 -43.99 -8.86
N VAL A 16 -4.49 -44.22 -7.55
CA VAL A 16 -4.77 -43.16 -6.59
C VAL A 16 -3.64 -42.14 -6.54
N ILE A 17 -2.36 -42.57 -6.44
CA ILE A 17 -1.23 -41.61 -6.41
C ILE A 17 -1.09 -40.87 -7.73
N SER A 18 -1.44 -41.47 -8.88
CA SER A 18 -1.42 -40.81 -10.18
C SER A 18 -2.45 -39.68 -10.25
N ILE A 19 -3.67 -39.92 -9.78
CA ILE A 19 -4.72 -38.90 -9.72
C ILE A 19 -4.32 -37.77 -8.76
N PHE A 20 -3.79 -38.10 -7.59
CA PHE A 20 -3.26 -37.09 -6.66
C PHE A 20 -2.15 -36.25 -7.27
N GLY A 21 -1.22 -36.84 -8.01
CA GLY A 21 -0.13 -36.13 -8.71
C GLY A 21 -0.66 -35.13 -9.74
N ILE A 22 -1.66 -35.52 -10.54
CA ILE A 22 -2.29 -34.62 -11.50
C ILE A 22 -3.04 -33.48 -10.81
N LEU A 23 -3.82 -33.78 -9.76
CA LEU A 23 -4.56 -32.76 -9.02
C LEU A 23 -3.63 -31.76 -8.31
N MET A 24 -2.55 -32.25 -7.67
CA MET A 24 -1.53 -31.40 -7.07
C MET A 24 -0.87 -30.48 -8.10
N GLY A 25 -0.53 -30.98 -9.28
CA GLY A 25 0.03 -30.18 -10.37
C GLY A 25 -0.87 -29.03 -10.81
N LEU A 26 -2.18 -29.27 -10.90
CA LEU A 26 -3.17 -28.24 -11.23
C LEU A 26 -3.33 -27.20 -10.11
N VAL A 27 -3.30 -27.61 -8.86
CA VAL A 27 -3.42 -26.70 -7.70
C VAL A 27 -2.18 -25.78 -7.60
N ILE A 28 -0.98 -26.34 -7.74
CA ILE A 28 0.28 -25.56 -7.63
C ILE A 28 0.35 -24.48 -8.70
N SER A 29 -0.10 -24.78 -9.95
CA SER A 29 -0.07 -23.80 -11.04
C SER A 29 -0.98 -22.58 -10.81
N GLN A 30 -2.00 -22.70 -9.94
CA GLN A 30 -2.93 -21.59 -9.64
C GLN A 30 -2.51 -20.78 -8.41
N LEU A 31 -1.64 -21.30 -7.55
CA LEU A 31 -1.26 -20.62 -6.31
C LEU A 31 -0.36 -19.40 -6.55
N GLY A 32 0.45 -19.37 -7.59
CA GLY A 32 1.36 -18.27 -7.88
C GLY A 32 0.66 -16.94 -8.13
N GLY A 33 -0.48 -16.94 -8.83
CA GLY A 33 -1.26 -15.74 -9.09
C GLY A 33 -2.03 -15.20 -7.89
N VAL A 34 -2.44 -16.10 -6.98
CA VAL A 34 -3.25 -15.73 -5.81
C VAL A 34 -2.41 -15.03 -4.74
N LEU A 35 -1.15 -15.41 -4.58
CA LEU A 35 -0.26 -14.83 -3.56
C LEU A 35 0.05 -13.37 -3.86
N GLY A 36 0.40 -13.02 -5.09
CA GLY A 36 0.67 -11.62 -5.47
C GLY A 36 -0.56 -10.70 -5.36
N THR A 37 -1.75 -11.22 -5.68
CA THR A 37 -3.00 -10.46 -5.50
C THR A 37 -3.32 -10.23 -4.03
N SER A 38 -2.98 -11.19 -3.17
CA SER A 38 -3.20 -11.09 -1.72
C SER A 38 -2.35 -9.98 -1.10
N GLU A 39 -1.07 -9.86 -1.46
CA GLU A 39 -0.15 -8.84 -0.94
C GLU A 39 -0.59 -7.44 -1.35
N LYS A 40 -0.96 -7.25 -2.63
CA LYS A 40 -1.51 -5.98 -3.12
C LYS A 40 -2.76 -5.55 -2.37
N THR A 41 -3.71 -6.47 -2.20
CA THR A 41 -4.95 -6.19 -1.47
C THR A 41 -4.67 -5.85 0.00
N LYS A 42 -3.73 -6.56 0.63
CA LYS A 42 -3.30 -6.29 1.99
C LYS A 42 -2.72 -4.88 2.10
N MET A 43 -1.79 -4.52 1.20
CA MET A 43 -1.16 -3.20 1.22
C MET A 43 -2.16 -2.07 0.95
N GLN A 44 -3.09 -2.23 0.02
CA GLN A 44 -4.18 -1.28 -0.17
C GLN A 44 -5.05 -1.11 1.08
N SER A 45 -5.31 -2.18 1.81
CA SER A 45 -6.05 -2.12 3.08
C SER A 45 -5.28 -1.34 4.15
N ILE A 46 -3.97 -1.53 4.24
CA ILE A 46 -3.07 -0.79 5.13
C ILE A 46 -3.12 0.71 4.78
N MET A 47 -2.91 1.07 3.52
CA MET A 47 -2.95 2.47 3.07
C MET A 47 -4.29 3.15 3.39
N ARG A 48 -5.41 2.48 3.15
CA ARG A 48 -6.74 2.99 3.53
C ARG A 48 -6.89 3.18 5.03
N THR A 49 -6.29 2.29 5.81
CA THR A 49 -6.27 2.42 7.28
C THR A 49 -5.48 3.67 7.68
N TRP A 50 -4.30 3.91 7.09
CA TRP A 50 -3.51 5.11 7.34
C TRP A 50 -4.26 6.39 6.98
N VAL A 51 -4.94 6.43 5.84
CA VAL A 51 -5.81 7.57 5.46
C VAL A 51 -6.89 7.83 6.51
N ILE A 52 -7.55 6.78 6.99
CA ILE A 52 -8.56 6.91 8.06
C ILE A 52 -7.91 7.46 9.34
N LYS A 53 -6.69 7.03 9.66
CA LYS A 53 -5.97 7.50 10.86
C LYS A 53 -5.50 8.95 10.74
N LEU A 54 -5.07 9.37 9.56
CA LEU A 54 -4.78 10.78 9.27
C LEU A 54 -6.05 11.64 9.40
N LYS A 55 -7.20 11.18 8.91
CA LYS A 55 -8.49 11.86 9.11
C LYS A 55 -8.90 11.92 10.59
N GLN A 56 -8.61 10.89 11.38
CA GLN A 56 -8.80 10.91 12.84
C GLN A 56 -7.85 11.91 13.52
N TYR A 57 -6.62 12.02 13.07
CA TYR A 57 -5.67 13.04 13.51
C TYR A 57 -6.23 14.44 13.23
N LYS A 58 -6.64 14.74 11.98
CA LYS A 58 -7.28 16.01 11.62
C LYS A 58 -8.51 16.31 12.48
N SER A 59 -9.34 15.30 12.75
CA SER A 59 -10.52 15.46 13.61
C SER A 59 -10.14 15.83 15.06
N HIS A 60 -8.98 15.41 15.55
CA HIS A 60 -8.51 15.71 16.90
C HIS A 60 -7.84 17.08 17.02
N TYR A 61 -6.94 17.40 16.09
CA TYR A 61 -6.11 18.61 16.11
C TYR A 61 -6.68 19.77 15.30
N GLY A 62 -7.61 19.50 14.36
CA GLY A 62 -8.16 20.49 13.43
C GLY A 62 -7.33 20.65 12.14
N TYR A 63 -6.18 19.99 12.04
CA TYR A 63 -5.28 20.02 10.88
C TYR A 63 -4.60 18.66 10.71
N TYR A 64 -4.04 18.40 9.54
CA TYR A 64 -3.20 17.22 9.30
C TYR A 64 -1.80 17.40 9.89
N PRO A 65 -1.00 16.33 10.00
CA PRO A 65 0.38 16.44 10.50
C PRO A 65 1.16 17.55 9.77
N PRO A 66 1.91 18.39 10.50
CA PRO A 66 2.60 19.56 9.94
C PRO A 66 3.51 19.25 8.76
N PHE A 67 4.23 18.13 8.79
CA PHE A 67 5.16 17.77 7.71
C PHE A 67 4.47 17.61 6.34
N LEU A 68 3.16 17.34 6.29
CA LEU A 68 2.41 17.24 5.04
C LEU A 68 2.16 18.58 4.35
N TYR A 69 2.38 19.70 5.06
CA TYR A 69 2.27 21.06 4.51
C TYR A 69 3.62 21.61 4.05
N GLU A 70 4.71 20.83 4.12
CA GLU A 70 6.03 21.25 3.66
C GLU A 70 6.17 21.14 2.13
N SER A 71 5.33 20.33 1.47
CA SER A 71 5.22 20.25 0.01
C SER A 71 4.12 21.15 -0.53
N ASP A 72 4.24 21.56 -1.80
CA ASP A 72 3.21 22.33 -2.49
C ASP A 72 1.98 21.46 -2.79
N GLU A 73 0.83 22.10 -3.02
CA GLU A 73 -0.37 21.41 -3.44
C GLU A 73 -0.16 20.66 -4.75
N GLY A 74 -0.66 19.42 -4.81
CA GLY A 74 -0.50 18.55 -5.98
C GLY A 74 0.87 17.87 -6.05
N VAL A 75 1.78 18.18 -5.12
CA VAL A 75 3.08 17.52 -4.97
C VAL A 75 3.01 16.55 -3.78
N ALA A 76 3.47 15.33 -3.97
CA ALA A 76 3.45 14.33 -2.92
C ALA A 76 4.54 14.58 -1.87
N THR A 77 4.18 14.45 -0.60
CA THR A 77 5.17 14.28 0.46
C THR A 77 5.63 12.83 0.47
N MET A 78 6.85 12.59 -0.03
CA MET A 78 7.40 11.23 -0.10
C MET A 78 7.94 10.78 1.24
N LEU A 79 7.67 9.52 1.62
CA LEU A 79 8.18 8.90 2.85
C LEU A 79 9.54 8.19 2.63
N ASN A 80 10.26 8.58 1.59
CA ASN A 80 11.51 7.94 1.15
C ASN A 80 12.73 8.22 2.05
N ASP A 81 12.60 9.13 3.01
CA ASP A 81 13.64 9.39 4.01
C ASP A 81 13.23 8.78 5.36
N PRO A 82 13.87 7.65 5.78
CA PRO A 82 13.56 7.01 7.05
C PRO A 82 13.93 7.87 8.27
N GLU A 83 14.89 8.79 8.12
CA GLU A 83 15.35 9.63 9.22
C GLU A 83 14.50 10.90 9.40
N ASP A 84 13.70 11.28 8.38
CA ASP A 84 12.86 12.46 8.41
C ASP A 84 11.38 12.15 8.15
N ASN A 85 10.91 12.21 6.91
CA ASN A 85 9.47 12.15 6.58
C ASN A 85 8.79 10.84 7.04
N GLN A 86 9.47 9.69 6.91
CA GLN A 86 8.93 8.44 7.44
C GLN A 86 8.75 8.51 8.97
N ASN A 87 9.76 9.01 9.69
CA ASN A 87 9.68 9.11 11.15
C ASN A 87 8.64 10.14 11.59
N LYS A 88 8.50 11.28 10.90
CA LYS A 88 7.42 12.24 11.13
C LYS A 88 6.04 11.59 10.94
N PHE A 89 5.86 10.82 9.86
CA PHE A 89 4.61 10.08 9.60
C PHE A 89 4.30 9.07 10.71
N LEU A 90 5.28 8.26 11.08
CA LEU A 90 5.14 7.26 12.13
C LEU A 90 4.81 7.92 13.48
N PHE A 91 5.54 8.98 13.85
CA PHE A 91 5.33 9.72 15.08
C PHE A 91 3.95 10.40 15.13
N SER A 92 3.51 11.00 14.02
CA SER A 92 2.19 11.61 13.91
C SER A 92 1.06 10.65 14.30
N LEU A 93 1.17 9.40 13.88
CA LEU A 93 0.13 8.39 14.10
C LEU A 93 0.33 7.57 15.36
N LYS A 94 1.58 7.36 15.81
CA LYS A 94 1.89 6.53 16.99
C LYS A 94 2.07 7.33 18.28
N GLY A 95 2.54 8.57 18.19
CA GLY A 95 2.95 9.37 19.34
C GLY A 95 4.20 8.84 20.03
N LYS A 96 5.02 8.06 19.34
CA LYS A 96 6.31 7.48 19.78
C LYS A 96 7.29 7.44 18.64
N GLU A 97 8.56 7.55 18.98
CA GLU A 97 9.65 7.42 18.01
C GLU A 97 9.92 5.96 17.64
N LYS A 98 10.14 5.70 16.36
CA LYS A 98 10.57 4.40 15.88
C LYS A 98 12.08 4.26 16.10
N SER A 99 12.52 3.16 16.69
CA SER A 99 13.93 2.86 16.92
C SER A 99 14.21 1.40 16.60
N GLY A 100 14.77 1.15 15.42
CA GLY A 100 14.91 -0.19 14.87
C GLY A 100 13.53 -0.89 14.81
N THR A 101 13.41 -2.06 15.44
CA THR A 101 12.13 -2.80 15.50
C THR A 101 11.22 -2.37 16.65
N GLY A 102 11.68 -1.46 17.53
CA GLY A 102 10.96 -1.03 18.72
C GLY A 102 10.38 0.37 18.63
N TRP A 103 9.70 0.77 19.72
CA TRP A 103 9.15 2.09 19.92
C TRP A 103 9.69 2.66 21.23
N SER A 104 10.10 3.92 21.22
CA SER A 104 10.60 4.62 22.39
C SER A 104 9.82 5.91 22.62
N GLU A 105 9.80 6.37 23.87
CA GLU A 105 9.37 7.71 24.17
C GLU A 105 10.46 8.68 23.69
N GLY A 106 10.07 9.68 22.95
CA GLY A 106 10.93 10.73 22.41
C GLY A 106 10.09 11.95 22.10
N ASN A 107 10.77 13.05 21.82
CA ASN A 107 10.14 14.33 21.49
C ASN A 107 10.81 15.02 20.29
N SER A 108 11.57 14.28 19.49
CA SER A 108 12.25 14.86 18.32
C SER A 108 11.25 15.42 17.30
N PHE A 109 10.02 14.90 17.30
CA PHE A 109 8.95 15.27 16.38
C PHE A 109 7.69 15.74 17.16
N GLU A 110 7.85 16.43 18.31
CA GLU A 110 6.70 16.80 19.17
C GLU A 110 5.66 17.68 18.47
N ASP A 111 6.09 18.48 17.49
CA ASP A 111 5.19 19.31 16.68
C ASP A 111 4.22 18.47 15.82
N GLU A 112 4.63 17.26 15.44
CA GLU A 112 3.81 16.34 14.63
C GLU A 112 2.71 15.66 15.45
N ASN A 113 2.86 15.51 16.79
CA ASN A 113 1.86 14.91 17.66
C ASN A 113 2.05 15.37 19.10
N ARG A 114 1.60 16.59 19.39
CA ARG A 114 1.83 17.28 20.69
C ARG A 114 1.28 16.55 21.90
N ASP A 115 0.19 15.82 21.75
CA ASP A 115 -0.46 15.10 22.85
C ASP A 115 0.08 13.67 23.00
N LEU A 116 1.06 13.27 22.18
CA LEU A 116 1.62 11.91 22.11
C LEU A 116 0.52 10.84 21.97
N LYS A 117 -0.55 11.19 21.25
CA LYS A 117 -1.73 10.36 21.12
C LYS A 117 -1.51 9.25 20.11
N GLU A 118 -1.82 8.03 20.48
CA GLU A 118 -1.84 6.90 19.55
C GLU A 118 -3.13 6.89 18.73
N PHE A 119 -3.04 7.23 17.44
CA PHE A 119 -4.11 7.09 16.46
C PHE A 119 -4.05 5.73 15.76
N HIS A 120 -2.84 5.19 15.58
CA HIS A 120 -2.60 3.93 14.90
C HIS A 120 -1.61 3.05 15.67
N SER A 121 -1.97 1.79 15.87
CA SER A 121 -1.06 0.76 16.38
C SER A 121 -0.49 -0.01 15.20
N PHE A 122 0.71 0.38 14.78
CA PHE A 122 1.39 -0.29 13.69
C PHE A 122 1.66 -1.76 14.02
N SER A 123 1.40 -2.65 13.07
CA SER A 123 1.70 -4.08 13.16
C SER A 123 3.04 -4.40 12.48
N ASP A 124 3.64 -5.52 12.83
CA ASP A 124 4.90 -5.96 12.20
C ASP A 124 4.77 -6.14 10.69
N ASP A 125 3.57 -6.40 10.21
CA ASP A 125 3.24 -6.58 8.79
C ASP A 125 3.34 -5.28 7.96
N GLU A 126 3.48 -4.14 8.60
CA GLU A 126 3.63 -2.82 7.96
C GLU A 126 5.10 -2.45 7.78
N PHE A 127 6.02 -3.25 8.33
CA PHE A 127 7.47 -2.99 8.31
C PHE A 127 8.24 -4.07 7.57
N ASP A 128 9.36 -3.66 6.98
CA ASP A 128 10.37 -4.55 6.44
C ASP A 128 11.32 -5.09 7.54
N ALA A 129 12.32 -5.89 7.15
CA ALA A 129 13.29 -6.47 8.07
C ALA A 129 14.19 -5.44 8.75
N ASP A 130 14.36 -4.26 8.16
CA ASP A 130 15.18 -3.17 8.67
C ASP A 130 14.37 -2.23 9.58
N GLY A 131 13.06 -2.43 9.66
CA GLY A 131 12.13 -1.68 10.49
C GLY A 131 11.57 -0.42 9.82
N ASN A 132 11.75 -0.28 8.51
CA ASN A 132 11.12 0.77 7.71
C ASN A 132 9.72 0.32 7.25
N LEU A 133 8.85 1.26 6.92
CA LEU A 133 7.58 0.92 6.27
C LEU A 133 7.83 0.14 4.98
N ILE A 134 7.03 -0.89 4.72
CA ILE A 134 7.12 -1.63 3.46
C ILE A 134 6.92 -0.66 2.30
N ALA A 135 7.83 -0.69 1.32
CA ALA A 135 7.85 0.20 0.16
C ALA A 135 7.99 1.70 0.50
N TYR A 136 8.60 2.06 1.65
CA TYR A 136 8.72 3.45 2.10
C TYR A 136 9.31 4.39 1.04
N GLN A 137 10.26 3.91 0.22
CA GLN A 137 10.89 4.70 -0.85
C GLN A 137 9.90 5.14 -1.94
N SER A 138 8.79 4.45 -2.05
CA SER A 138 7.79 4.63 -3.10
C SER A 138 6.45 5.11 -2.57
N ILE A 139 6.33 5.36 -1.25
CA ILE A 139 5.11 5.87 -0.64
C ILE A 139 5.07 7.39 -0.75
N GLY A 140 3.98 7.91 -1.30
CA GLY A 140 3.67 9.33 -1.30
C GLY A 140 2.33 9.63 -0.63
N VAL A 141 2.27 10.74 0.07
CA VAL A 141 1.07 11.28 0.71
C VAL A 141 0.70 12.58 0.01
N LEU A 142 -0.52 12.66 -0.46
CA LEU A 142 -1.13 13.85 -1.06
C LEU A 142 -2.08 14.50 -0.07
N LEU A 143 -2.11 15.82 -0.04
CA LEU A 143 -2.94 16.60 0.87
C LEU A 143 -3.74 17.66 0.10
N ASP A 144 -5.01 17.82 0.45
CA ASP A 144 -5.82 18.97 0.11
C ASP A 144 -5.38 20.16 0.99
N HIS A 145 -4.63 21.10 0.41
CA HIS A 145 -4.04 22.23 1.11
C HIS A 145 -5.01 23.38 1.34
N ASP A 146 -5.95 23.61 0.42
CA ASP A 146 -6.90 24.72 0.51
C ASP A 146 -8.21 24.36 1.24
N GLY A 147 -8.42 23.06 1.49
CA GLY A 147 -9.55 22.55 2.27
C GLY A 147 -10.87 22.53 1.52
N ASP A 148 -10.86 22.52 0.20
CA ASP A 148 -12.06 22.46 -0.64
C ASP A 148 -12.64 21.03 -0.76
N GLY A 149 -11.93 20.03 -0.25
CA GLY A 149 -12.32 18.62 -0.26
C GLY A 149 -11.81 17.85 -1.48
N ALA A 150 -10.88 18.44 -2.23
CA ALA A 150 -10.30 17.84 -3.40
C ALA A 150 -8.78 18.10 -3.49
N ILE A 151 -8.02 17.15 -4.01
CA ILE A 151 -6.61 17.30 -4.26
C ILE A 151 -6.42 17.53 -5.75
N LEU A 152 -5.84 18.67 -6.12
CA LEU A 152 -5.37 18.94 -7.47
C LEU A 152 -4.04 18.25 -7.69
N ILE A 153 -3.93 17.42 -8.71
CA ILE A 153 -2.66 16.75 -9.05
C ILE A 153 -2.02 17.50 -10.20
N ASP A 154 -0.80 17.95 -10.00
CA ASP A 154 -0.02 18.55 -11.06
C ASP A 154 0.58 17.51 -12.01
N ASN A 155 1.17 17.99 -13.11
CA ASN A 155 1.77 17.12 -14.13
C ASN A 155 3.01 16.40 -13.60
N SER A 156 3.69 16.90 -12.57
CA SER A 156 4.93 16.32 -12.07
C SER A 156 4.71 14.94 -11.45
N LEU A 157 3.64 14.77 -10.68
CA LEU A 157 3.28 13.48 -10.10
C LEU A 157 2.89 12.47 -11.18
N VAL A 158 2.12 12.93 -12.19
CA VAL A 158 1.69 12.07 -13.29
C VAL A 158 2.88 11.63 -14.15
N ASP A 159 3.82 12.53 -14.40
CA ASP A 159 5.07 12.22 -15.11
C ASP A 159 5.95 11.25 -14.31
N GLU A 160 5.99 11.37 -12.97
CA GLU A 160 6.70 10.45 -12.09
C GLU A 160 6.05 9.05 -12.10
N ILE A 161 4.72 8.97 -11.99
CA ILE A 161 3.98 7.71 -12.12
C ILE A 161 4.20 7.10 -13.52
N SER A 162 4.13 7.91 -14.58
CA SER A 162 4.31 7.47 -15.96
C SER A 162 5.71 6.95 -16.22
N SER A 163 6.74 7.63 -15.70
CA SER A 163 8.14 7.23 -15.88
C SER A 163 8.45 5.92 -15.14
N SER A 164 7.89 5.71 -13.96
CA SER A 164 8.05 4.46 -13.20
C SER A 164 7.36 3.26 -13.86
N LEU A 165 6.29 3.50 -14.66
CA LEU A 165 5.56 2.46 -15.39
C LEU A 165 6.13 2.16 -16.77
N SER A 166 6.90 3.07 -17.38
CA SER A 166 7.33 2.96 -18.78
C SER A 166 8.34 1.86 -19.06
N LEU A 167 8.87 1.21 -18.05
CA LEU A 167 9.89 0.15 -18.23
C LEU A 167 9.33 -1.26 -18.48
N GLU A 168 8.03 -1.54 -18.31
CA GLU A 168 7.49 -2.91 -18.39
C GLU A 168 6.09 -3.08 -19.00
N TYR A 169 5.44 -2.07 -19.63
CA TYR A 169 4.02 -2.18 -19.97
C TYR A 169 3.70 -2.07 -21.47
N ASP A 170 2.79 -2.95 -21.88
CA ASP A 170 2.05 -3.00 -23.15
C ASP A 170 1.35 -1.65 -23.45
N THR A 171 1.27 -1.30 -24.75
CA THR A 171 0.62 -0.08 -25.27
C THR A 171 -0.76 0.19 -24.71
N THR A 172 -1.55 -0.84 -24.40
CA THR A 172 -2.89 -0.73 -23.80
C THR A 172 -2.85 -0.15 -22.38
N GLN A 173 -1.77 -0.38 -21.64
CA GLN A 173 -1.60 0.17 -20.29
C GLN A 173 -1.09 1.61 -20.32
N MET A 174 -0.31 1.96 -21.34
CA MET A 174 0.09 3.35 -21.59
C MET A 174 -1.12 4.22 -21.96
N GLU A 175 -2.04 3.73 -22.80
CA GLU A 175 -3.29 4.44 -23.11
C GLU A 175 -4.16 4.67 -21.86
N LYS A 176 -4.23 3.68 -20.95
CA LYS A 176 -4.92 3.85 -19.66
C LYS A 176 -4.24 4.86 -18.75
N LEU A 177 -2.92 4.95 -18.79
CA LEU A 177 -2.14 5.93 -18.02
C LEU A 177 -2.28 7.35 -18.57
N GLU A 178 -2.31 7.50 -19.90
CA GLU A 178 -2.60 8.79 -20.52
C GLU A 178 -4.03 9.24 -20.24
N SER A 179 -4.98 8.31 -20.25
CA SER A 179 -6.36 8.55 -19.79
C SER A 179 -6.44 8.88 -18.31
N LEU A 180 -5.62 8.25 -17.45
CA LEU A 180 -5.48 8.63 -16.06
C LEU A 180 -4.94 10.06 -15.90
N ARG A 181 -3.95 10.46 -16.71
CA ARG A 181 -3.40 11.82 -16.69
C ARG A 181 -4.47 12.88 -16.95
N ASP A 182 -5.32 12.64 -17.92
CA ASP A 182 -6.40 13.58 -18.29
C ASP A 182 -7.54 13.61 -17.24
N ASN A 183 -7.72 12.54 -16.46
CA ASN A 183 -8.74 12.40 -15.43
C ASN A 183 -8.20 12.56 -13.99
N PHE A 184 -6.87 12.60 -13.80
CA PHE A 184 -6.22 12.69 -12.49
C PHE A 184 -6.06 14.13 -11.99
N SER A 185 -6.58 15.10 -12.71
CA SER A 185 -6.47 16.50 -12.27
C SER A 185 -7.16 16.78 -10.93
N LEU A 186 -8.06 15.88 -10.49
CA LEU A 186 -8.82 16.09 -9.26
C LEU A 186 -9.15 14.78 -8.56
N ILE A 187 -8.69 14.61 -7.31
CA ILE A 187 -9.09 13.51 -6.41
C ILE A 187 -10.01 14.09 -5.35
N ASN A 188 -11.26 13.62 -5.26
CA ASN A 188 -12.24 14.08 -4.26
C ASN A 188 -11.97 13.43 -2.89
N GLU A 189 -10.82 13.75 -2.31
CA GLU A 189 -10.36 13.29 -1.00
C GLU A 189 -9.54 14.40 -0.34
N ASP A 190 -9.63 14.53 0.97
CA ASP A 190 -8.85 15.50 1.76
C ASP A 190 -7.38 15.06 1.91
N VAL A 191 -7.13 13.76 1.90
CA VAL A 191 -5.80 13.14 1.98
C VAL A 191 -5.82 11.82 1.23
N ALA A 192 -4.78 11.54 0.48
CA ALA A 192 -4.64 10.30 -0.28
C ALA A 192 -3.21 9.76 -0.15
N ILE A 193 -3.07 8.45 -0.25
CA ILE A 193 -1.77 7.76 -0.20
C ILE A 193 -1.63 6.90 -1.43
N PHE A 194 -0.47 6.91 -2.03
CA PHE A 194 -0.12 6.02 -3.14
C PHE A 194 1.21 5.32 -2.90
N ILE A 195 1.43 4.23 -3.60
CA ILE A 195 2.71 3.54 -3.71
C ILE A 195 3.03 3.44 -5.19
N LEU A 196 4.18 3.94 -5.59
CA LEU A 196 4.71 3.73 -6.92
C LEU A 196 5.30 2.31 -7.03
N SER A 197 5.36 1.79 -8.25
CA SER A 197 5.97 0.49 -8.51
C SER A 197 7.43 0.49 -8.06
N ASP A 198 7.79 -0.48 -7.24
CA ASP A 198 9.15 -0.70 -6.78
C ASP A 198 9.56 -2.12 -7.14
N GLU A 199 10.65 -2.27 -7.88
CA GLU A 199 11.21 -3.56 -8.27
C GLU A 199 11.60 -4.44 -7.06
N SER A 200 11.93 -3.81 -5.93
CA SER A 200 12.35 -4.51 -4.71
C SER A 200 11.19 -5.23 -4.00
N THR A 201 9.95 -4.73 -4.16
CA THR A 201 8.79 -5.22 -3.39
C THR A 201 7.80 -6.03 -4.23
N ASN A 202 7.98 -6.17 -5.54
CA ASN A 202 7.01 -6.76 -6.47
C ASN A 202 5.60 -6.13 -6.38
N LEU A 203 5.49 -4.92 -5.81
CA LEU A 203 4.26 -4.15 -5.76
C LEU A 203 4.14 -3.34 -7.05
N SER A 204 3.01 -3.43 -7.71
CA SER A 204 2.62 -2.48 -8.76
C SER A 204 2.05 -1.23 -8.11
N ASN A 205 1.89 -0.14 -8.88
CA ASN A 205 1.26 1.07 -8.39
C ASN A 205 -0.03 0.78 -7.64
N LEU A 206 -0.13 1.29 -6.43
CA LEU A 206 -1.29 1.14 -5.55
C LEU A 206 -1.78 2.52 -5.11
N PHE A 207 -3.09 2.65 -4.96
CA PHE A 207 -3.73 3.89 -4.57
C PHE A 207 -4.72 3.64 -3.43
N SER A 208 -4.78 4.55 -2.46
CA SER A 208 -5.76 4.48 -1.36
C SER A 208 -7.17 4.80 -1.83
N TRP A 209 -7.34 5.53 -2.94
CA TRP A 209 -8.63 5.86 -3.54
C TRP A 209 -9.05 4.88 -4.64
N ASN A 210 -10.32 4.92 -5.04
CA ASN A 210 -10.82 4.04 -6.08
C ASN A 210 -10.55 4.63 -7.47
N VAL A 211 -9.51 4.18 -8.11
CA VAL A 211 -9.09 4.60 -9.46
C VAL A 211 -10.16 4.29 -10.53
N GLU A 212 -10.87 3.16 -10.40
CA GLU A 212 -11.90 2.76 -11.35
C GLU A 212 -13.05 3.77 -11.46
N LYS A 213 -13.35 4.48 -10.37
CA LYS A 213 -14.39 5.52 -10.36
C LYS A 213 -14.05 6.68 -11.29
N TYR A 214 -12.77 6.95 -11.52
CA TYR A 214 -12.29 8.05 -12.37
C TYR A 214 -12.07 7.61 -13.82
N LEU A 215 -11.97 6.30 -14.09
CA LEU A 215 -11.80 5.75 -15.43
C LEU A 215 -13.14 5.52 -16.16
N LEU A 216 -14.26 5.52 -15.44
CA LEU A 216 -15.59 5.16 -15.98
C LEU A 216 -16.52 6.37 -16.19
N SER A 217 -16.03 7.58 -16.06
CA SER A 217 -16.83 8.82 -16.29
C SER A 217 -16.66 9.33 -17.73
N ASP A 218 -16.99 8.49 -18.72
CA ASP A 218 -17.29 8.90 -20.09
C ASP A 218 -18.81 8.85 -20.34
#